data_0b86b1865ecf93fa54fb27ae7fdcbfb7
#
_entry.id   0b86b1865ecf93fa54fb27ae7fdcbfb7
#
_cell.length_a   1.000
_cell.length_b   1.000
_cell.length_c   1.000
_cell.angle_alpha   90.00
_cell.angle_beta   90.00
_cell.angle_gamma   90.00
#
_symmetry.space_group_name_H-M   'P 1'
#
loop_
_entity.id
_entity.type
_entity.pdbx_description
1 polymer ?
#
loop_
_entity_poly.entity_id
_entity_poly.type
_entity_poly.pdbx_seq_one_letter_code
_entity_poly.pdbx_strand_id
1 'polypeptide(L)'
;MEDNFEVTLTREDRFRFRVDFGDGRGATLQMDEPEPLGEDTGPNAAKVLAAAIGNCLSASLLFCLDKARVEVSDMRTKVTGSIVRNETGRLRLGPLKVRIEPGLAGESSARVERCLDIFEDFCIVTASARSGLDVDVQVAAPADHGELIRAGT
;
A
#
# COMPACT_ATOMS: atom_id res chain seq x y z
N MET A 1 5.81 -12.53 17.49
CA MET A 1 4.67 -13.24 16.89
C MET A 1 4.64 -12.85 15.41
N GLU A 2 4.75 -13.82 14.54
CA GLU A 2 4.60 -13.57 13.10
C GLU A 2 3.11 -13.67 12.79
N ASP A 3 2.51 -12.56 12.35
CA ASP A 3 1.14 -12.53 11.90
C ASP A 3 1.12 -12.84 10.40
N ASN A 4 0.63 -14.01 10.03
CA ASN A 4 0.45 -14.38 8.64
C ASN A 4 -0.89 -13.85 8.13
N PHE A 5 -0.91 -13.38 6.90
CA PHE A 5 -2.14 -12.95 6.23
C PHE A 5 -2.18 -13.51 4.80
N GLU A 6 -3.37 -13.59 4.25
CA GLU A 6 -3.61 -14.02 2.88
C GLU A 6 -4.52 -13.01 2.18
N VAL A 7 -4.19 -12.70 0.95
CA VAL A 7 -5.01 -11.88 0.07
C VAL A 7 -5.23 -12.63 -1.23
N THR A 8 -6.48 -12.78 -1.65
CA THR A 8 -6.85 -13.48 -2.89
C THR A 8 -7.36 -12.48 -3.92
N LEU A 9 -6.84 -12.57 -5.13
CA LEU A 9 -7.31 -11.81 -6.27
C LEU A 9 -7.99 -12.73 -7.28
N THR A 10 -9.23 -12.44 -7.62
CA THR A 10 -10.01 -13.19 -8.61
C THR A 10 -10.33 -12.30 -9.79
N ARG A 11 -9.92 -12.71 -10.99
CA ARG A 11 -10.28 -11.99 -12.21
C ARG A 11 -11.79 -12.08 -12.47
N GLU A 12 -12.39 -10.94 -12.70
CA GLU A 12 -13.83 -10.85 -13.04
C GLU A 12 -14.04 -10.61 -14.54
N ASP A 13 -13.31 -9.66 -15.12
CA ASP A 13 -13.38 -9.35 -16.54
C ASP A 13 -12.11 -8.61 -16.99
N ARG A 14 -11.64 -8.81 -18.20
CA ARG A 14 -10.46 -8.18 -18.80
C ARG A 14 -9.30 -8.03 -17.80
N PHE A 15 -9.00 -6.82 -17.34
CA PHE A 15 -8.00 -6.48 -16.31
C PHE A 15 -8.61 -6.14 -14.95
N ARG A 16 -9.90 -6.39 -14.77
CA ARG A 16 -10.60 -6.17 -13.51
C ARG A 16 -10.48 -7.38 -12.59
N PHE A 17 -10.03 -7.12 -11.37
CA PHE A 17 -9.86 -8.11 -10.32
C PHE A 17 -10.62 -7.70 -9.07
N ARG A 18 -11.27 -8.64 -8.45
CA ARG A 18 -11.80 -8.50 -7.10
C ARG A 18 -10.75 -9.01 -6.11
N VAL A 19 -10.44 -8.18 -5.13
CA VAL A 19 -9.51 -8.49 -4.02
C VAL A 19 -10.32 -8.85 -2.78
N ASP A 20 -10.01 -9.99 -2.19
CA ASP A 20 -10.51 -10.44 -0.90
C ASP A 20 -9.33 -10.44 0.08
N PHE A 21 -9.50 -9.76 1.21
CA PHE A 21 -8.43 -9.60 2.20
C PHE A 21 -8.35 -10.74 3.22
N GLY A 22 -9.18 -11.78 3.11
CA GLY A 22 -9.11 -12.99 3.93
C GLY A 22 -9.42 -12.79 5.41
N ASP A 23 -9.93 -11.61 5.79
CA ASP A 23 -10.19 -11.24 7.18
C ASP A 23 -11.55 -11.73 7.73
N GLY A 24 -12.33 -12.43 6.90
CA GLY A 24 -13.66 -12.92 7.24
C GLY A 24 -14.73 -11.84 7.42
N ARG A 25 -14.39 -10.56 7.23
CA ARG A 25 -15.32 -9.41 7.37
C ARG A 25 -16.02 -9.06 6.06
N GLY A 26 -15.66 -9.73 4.97
CA GLY A 26 -16.26 -9.52 3.65
C GLY A 26 -15.84 -8.22 2.97
N ALA A 27 -14.81 -7.54 3.48
CA ALA A 27 -14.24 -6.37 2.82
C ALA A 27 -13.57 -6.78 1.51
N THR A 28 -13.97 -6.14 0.41
CA THR A 28 -13.41 -6.37 -0.92
C THR A 28 -13.02 -5.06 -1.58
N LEU A 29 -12.07 -5.13 -2.49
CA LEU A 29 -11.67 -4.02 -3.34
C LEU A 29 -11.73 -4.47 -4.79
N GLN A 30 -12.40 -3.70 -5.64
CA GLN A 30 -12.29 -3.87 -7.08
C GLN A 30 -11.10 -3.09 -7.59
N MET A 31 -10.20 -3.77 -8.29
CA MET A 31 -9.05 -3.17 -8.97
C MET A 31 -9.22 -3.31 -10.49
N ASP A 32 -8.78 -2.30 -11.22
CA ASP A 32 -8.78 -2.32 -12.68
C ASP A 32 -7.59 -1.50 -13.20
N GLU A 33 -7.23 -1.73 -14.45
CA GLU A 33 -6.24 -0.90 -15.14
C GLU A 33 -6.93 0.23 -15.89
N PRO A 34 -6.23 1.37 -16.12
CA PRO A 34 -6.76 2.44 -16.95
C PRO A 34 -6.86 2.01 -18.42
N GLU A 35 -7.65 2.74 -19.18
CA GLU A 35 -7.71 2.54 -20.64
C GLU A 35 -6.32 2.75 -21.30
N PRO A 36 -5.99 2.02 -22.34
CA PRO A 36 -6.83 1.06 -23.11
C PRO A 36 -6.79 -0.39 -22.59
N LEU A 37 -6.06 -0.69 -21.52
CA LEU A 37 -5.95 -2.04 -20.97
C LEU A 37 -7.23 -2.46 -20.26
N GLY A 38 -7.65 -1.70 -19.27
CA GLY A 38 -8.88 -1.88 -18.51
C GLY A 38 -9.95 -0.85 -18.89
N GLU A 39 -10.87 -0.62 -17.99
CA GLU A 39 -12.00 0.31 -18.12
C GLU A 39 -11.99 1.41 -17.04
N ASP A 40 -10.88 1.49 -16.26
CA ASP A 40 -10.70 2.44 -15.14
C ASP A 40 -11.84 2.40 -14.11
N THR A 41 -12.40 1.21 -13.87
CA THR A 41 -13.53 1.00 -12.94
C THR A 41 -13.11 0.85 -11.48
N GLY A 42 -11.79 0.88 -11.22
CA GLY A 42 -11.21 0.81 -9.89
C GLY A 42 -9.76 1.28 -9.88
N PRO A 43 -9.17 1.43 -8.69
CA PRO A 43 -7.75 1.81 -8.59
C PRO A 43 -6.86 0.69 -9.15
N ASN A 44 -5.79 1.07 -9.85
CA ASN A 44 -4.75 0.13 -10.23
C ASN A 44 -3.76 -0.14 -9.07
N ALA A 45 -2.86 -1.10 -9.26
CA ALA A 45 -1.89 -1.52 -8.24
C ALA A 45 -1.03 -0.36 -7.69
N ALA A 46 -0.61 0.57 -8.53
CA ALA A 46 0.19 1.73 -8.09
C ALA A 46 -0.59 2.64 -7.12
N LYS A 47 -1.88 2.88 -7.39
CA LYS A 47 -2.76 3.66 -6.51
C LYS A 47 -3.02 2.92 -5.19
N VAL A 48 -3.21 1.60 -5.23
CA VAL A 48 -3.43 0.78 -4.03
C VAL A 48 -2.17 0.74 -3.16
N LEU A 49 -0.99 0.58 -3.75
CA LEU A 49 0.27 0.67 -3.01
C LEU A 49 0.47 2.06 -2.36
N ALA A 50 0.19 3.13 -3.10
CA ALA A 50 0.24 4.48 -2.56
C ALA A 50 -0.73 4.67 -1.37
N ALA A 51 -1.94 4.13 -1.47
CA ALA A 51 -2.92 4.15 -0.38
C ALA A 51 -2.43 3.36 0.83
N ALA A 52 -1.82 2.19 0.63
CA ALA A 52 -1.26 1.37 1.71
C ALA A 52 -0.13 2.10 2.46
N ILE A 53 0.78 2.74 1.73
CA ILE A 53 1.87 3.55 2.30
C ILE A 53 1.30 4.74 3.08
N GLY A 54 0.38 5.49 2.49
CA GLY A 54 -0.24 6.63 3.13
C GLY A 54 -1.01 6.25 4.40
N ASN A 55 -1.76 5.16 4.35
CA ASN A 55 -2.49 4.65 5.51
C ASN A 55 -1.54 4.23 6.66
N CYS A 56 -0.49 3.47 6.35
CA CYS A 56 0.45 3.00 7.36
C CYS A 56 1.19 4.16 8.04
N LEU A 57 1.65 5.14 7.29
CA LEU A 57 2.28 6.34 7.82
C LEU A 57 1.32 7.16 8.70
N SER A 58 0.10 7.34 8.25
CA SER A 58 -0.94 8.06 9.00
C SER A 58 -1.25 7.36 10.32
N ALA A 59 -1.42 6.03 10.29
CA ALA A 59 -1.68 5.23 11.49
C ALA A 59 -0.49 5.29 12.47
N SER A 60 0.75 5.24 11.98
CA SER A 60 1.95 5.35 12.81
C SER A 60 2.06 6.71 13.49
N LEU A 61 1.79 7.79 12.75
CA LEU A 61 1.77 9.13 13.34
C LEU A 61 0.65 9.27 14.38
N LEU A 62 -0.56 8.82 14.03
CA LEU A 62 -1.71 8.86 14.94
C LEU A 62 -1.44 8.08 16.21
N PHE A 63 -0.84 6.88 16.11
CA PHE A 63 -0.44 6.08 17.26
C PHE A 63 0.55 6.82 18.17
N CYS A 64 1.57 7.48 17.59
CA CYS A 64 2.54 8.26 18.38
C CYS A 64 1.87 9.44 19.09
N LEU A 65 1.02 10.19 18.39
CA LEU A 65 0.30 11.33 18.96
C LEU A 65 -0.65 10.90 20.08
N ASP A 66 -1.36 9.78 19.91
CA ASP A 66 -2.22 9.21 20.95
C ASP A 66 -1.41 8.82 22.21
N LYS A 67 -0.27 8.14 22.05
CA LYS A 67 0.64 7.82 23.16
C LYS A 67 1.20 9.07 23.84
N ALA A 68 1.43 10.14 23.10
CA ALA A 68 1.85 11.43 23.63
C ALA A 68 0.71 12.24 24.27
N ARG A 69 -0.54 11.71 24.23
CA ARG A 69 -1.75 12.38 24.70
C ARG A 69 -2.00 13.71 23.99
N VAL A 70 -1.74 13.73 22.70
CA VAL A 70 -2.07 14.84 21.80
C VAL A 70 -3.38 14.53 21.12
N GLU A 71 -4.37 15.39 21.30
CA GLU A 71 -5.66 15.22 20.67
C GLU A 71 -5.59 15.55 19.18
N VAL A 72 -6.10 14.65 18.35
CA VAL A 72 -6.19 14.80 16.88
C VAL A 72 -7.65 14.79 16.49
N SER A 73 -8.16 15.90 15.97
CA SER A 73 -9.56 16.03 15.56
C SER A 73 -9.84 15.35 14.22
N ASP A 74 -8.90 15.43 13.30
CA ASP A 74 -8.96 14.81 11.97
C ASP A 74 -7.56 14.58 11.43
N MET A 75 -7.46 13.85 10.32
CA MET A 75 -6.20 13.62 9.61
C MET A 75 -6.44 13.43 8.13
N ARG A 76 -5.80 14.23 7.31
CA ARG A 76 -5.81 14.08 5.87
C ARG A 76 -4.43 13.74 5.35
N THR A 77 -4.35 12.69 4.54
CA THR A 77 -3.09 12.27 3.90
C THR A 77 -3.24 12.28 2.39
N LYS A 78 -2.31 12.94 1.74
CA LYS A 78 -2.19 12.96 0.27
C LYS A 78 -0.90 12.28 -0.13
N VAL A 79 -1.02 11.29 -1.02
CA VAL A 79 0.13 10.62 -1.63
C VAL A 79 0.14 10.95 -3.12
N THR A 80 1.27 11.43 -3.60
CA THR A 80 1.49 11.70 -5.03
C THR A 80 2.66 10.86 -5.52
N GLY A 81 2.52 10.34 -6.73
CA GLY A 81 3.53 9.52 -7.37
C GLY A 81 3.43 9.63 -8.89
N SER A 82 4.38 9.04 -9.57
CA SER A 82 4.43 9.01 -11.03
C SER A 82 4.90 7.65 -11.53
N ILE A 83 4.49 7.31 -12.73
CA ILE A 83 5.04 6.18 -13.47
C ILE A 83 6.19 6.71 -14.34
N VAL A 84 7.34 6.10 -14.18
CA VAL A 84 8.58 6.47 -14.89
C VAL A 84 9.10 5.32 -15.74
N ARG A 85 10.02 5.58 -16.67
CA ARG A 85 10.71 4.53 -17.41
C ARG A 85 12.12 4.34 -16.83
N ASN A 86 12.50 3.09 -16.65
CA ASN A 86 13.87 2.76 -16.28
C ASN A 86 14.81 2.81 -17.50
N GLU A 87 16.08 2.52 -17.30
CA GLU A 87 17.13 2.54 -18.35
C GLU A 87 16.81 1.60 -19.53
N THR A 88 16.06 0.53 -19.31
CA THR A 88 15.63 -0.41 -20.35
C THR A 88 14.27 -0.03 -20.98
N GLY A 89 13.72 1.15 -20.67
CA GLY A 89 12.46 1.67 -21.19
C GLY A 89 11.20 1.07 -20.57
N ARG A 90 11.34 0.20 -19.55
CA ARG A 90 10.19 -0.42 -18.88
C ARG A 90 9.58 0.52 -17.84
N LEU A 91 8.25 0.50 -17.73
CA LEU A 91 7.53 1.30 -16.74
C LEU A 91 7.82 0.81 -15.32
N ARG A 92 7.99 1.74 -14.42
CA ARG A 92 8.23 1.55 -12.98
C ARG A 92 7.48 2.61 -12.19
N LEU A 93 7.12 2.26 -10.96
CA LEU A 93 6.65 3.24 -10.01
C LEU A 93 7.84 4.13 -9.60
N GLY A 94 7.71 5.43 -9.82
CA GLY A 94 8.67 6.43 -9.39
C GLY A 94 8.53 6.78 -7.91
N PRO A 95 9.26 7.81 -7.45
CA PRO A 95 9.17 8.25 -6.06
C PRO A 95 7.75 8.64 -5.66
N LEU A 96 7.37 8.23 -4.45
CA LEU A 96 6.12 8.67 -3.80
C LEU A 96 6.43 9.82 -2.84
N LYS A 97 5.58 10.84 -2.84
CA LYS A 97 5.59 11.94 -1.88
C LYS A 97 4.33 11.86 -1.03
N VAL A 98 4.51 11.79 0.28
CA VAL A 98 3.43 11.71 1.25
C VAL A 98 3.35 13.02 2.02
N ARG A 99 2.17 13.61 2.09
CA ARG A 99 1.86 14.78 2.91
C ARG A 99 0.74 14.42 3.87
N ILE A 100 1.02 14.50 5.16
CA ILE A 100 0.07 14.23 6.23
C ILE A 100 -0.27 15.55 6.91
N GLU A 101 -1.54 15.84 7.07
CA GLU A 101 -2.09 17.05 7.67
C GLU A 101 -2.98 16.63 8.85
N PRO A 102 -2.41 16.48 10.07
CA PRO A 102 -3.21 16.22 11.25
C PRO A 102 -3.87 17.52 11.75
N GLY A 103 -5.15 17.47 12.07
CA GLY A 103 -5.84 18.51 12.82
C GLY A 103 -5.51 18.41 14.30
N LEU A 104 -4.60 19.24 14.77
CA LEU A 104 -4.18 19.24 16.16
C LEU A 104 -4.94 20.30 16.97
N ALA A 105 -5.39 19.93 18.17
CA ALA A 105 -5.96 20.86 19.11
C ALA A 105 -4.81 21.61 19.82
N GLY A 106 -4.54 22.85 19.42
CA GLY A 106 -3.54 23.73 20.03
C GLY A 106 -2.26 23.90 19.22
N GLU A 107 -1.28 24.56 19.80
CA GLU A 107 0.01 24.83 19.17
C GLU A 107 0.92 23.59 19.18
N SER A 108 1.85 23.53 18.22
CA SER A 108 2.88 22.51 18.20
C SER A 108 3.64 22.47 19.51
N SER A 109 3.79 21.30 20.09
CA SER A 109 4.50 21.07 21.33
C SER A 109 5.72 20.17 21.10
N ALA A 110 6.67 20.17 22.04
CA ALA A 110 7.81 19.26 22.01
C ALA A 110 7.40 17.77 21.87
N ARG A 111 6.19 17.41 22.32
CA ARG A 111 5.65 16.05 22.15
C ARG A 111 5.28 15.78 20.70
N VAL A 112 4.67 16.76 20.01
CA VAL A 112 4.36 16.64 18.57
C VAL A 112 5.65 16.53 17.77
N GLU A 113 6.62 17.41 18.03
CA GLU A 113 7.92 17.38 17.34
C GLU A 113 8.61 16.04 17.50
N ARG A 114 8.63 15.47 18.71
CA ARG A 114 9.18 14.14 18.94
C ARG A 114 8.46 13.06 18.16
N CYS A 115 7.13 13.12 18.07
CA CYS A 115 6.37 12.17 17.23
C CYS A 115 6.74 12.29 15.76
N LEU A 116 6.90 13.51 15.25
CA LEU A 116 7.30 13.74 13.87
C LEU A 116 8.70 13.17 13.56
N ASP A 117 9.59 13.16 14.53
CA ASP A 117 10.94 12.61 14.37
C ASP A 117 10.99 11.08 14.31
N ILE A 118 10.03 10.39 14.95
CA ILE A 118 10.15 8.93 15.17
C ILE A 118 9.04 8.10 14.55
N PHE A 119 7.90 8.67 14.12
CA PHE A 119 6.73 7.88 13.71
C PHE A 119 6.99 6.98 12.48
N GLU A 120 7.88 7.37 11.60
CA GLU A 120 8.21 6.58 10.41
C GLU A 120 8.86 5.24 10.76
N ASP A 121 9.58 5.15 11.88
CA ASP A 121 10.23 3.91 12.33
C ASP A 121 9.23 2.82 12.69
N PHE A 122 7.98 3.19 12.96
CA PHE A 122 6.89 2.25 13.27
C PHE A 122 6.06 1.86 12.05
N CYS A 123 6.32 2.45 10.89
CA CYS A 123 5.59 2.15 9.66
C CYS A 123 6.16 0.92 8.96
N ILE A 124 5.56 -0.25 9.20
CA ILE A 124 5.97 -1.54 8.62
C ILE A 124 6.01 -1.47 7.09
N VAL A 125 4.94 -0.98 6.48
CA VAL A 125 4.81 -0.96 5.01
C VAL A 125 5.86 -0.05 4.37
N THR A 126 6.07 1.16 4.88
CA THR A 126 7.03 2.09 4.30
C THR A 126 8.47 1.62 4.51
N ALA A 127 8.80 1.09 5.69
CA ALA A 127 10.12 0.53 5.95
C ALA A 127 10.44 -0.63 5.00
N SER A 128 9.50 -1.55 4.82
CA SER A 128 9.63 -2.68 3.90
C SER A 128 9.73 -2.23 2.45
N ALA A 129 8.91 -1.26 2.03
CA ALA A 129 8.95 -0.73 0.67
C ALA A 129 10.28 -0.03 0.34
N ARG A 130 10.88 0.68 1.30
CA ARG A 130 12.20 1.32 1.13
C ARG A 130 13.34 0.31 1.04
N SER A 131 13.23 -0.81 1.75
CA SER A 131 14.26 -1.87 1.75
C SER A 131 14.10 -2.84 0.59
N GLY A 132 12.96 -2.85 -0.07
CA GLY A 132 12.53 -3.88 -1.00
C GLY A 132 11.93 -5.09 -0.27
N LEU A 133 11.12 -5.84 -0.98
CA LEU A 133 10.46 -7.05 -0.50
C LEU A 133 10.90 -8.22 -1.38
N ASP A 134 11.21 -9.33 -0.75
CA ASP A 134 11.38 -10.59 -1.49
C ASP A 134 10.02 -11.07 -1.97
N VAL A 135 9.89 -11.29 -3.27
CA VAL A 135 8.66 -11.76 -3.89
C VAL A 135 8.96 -13.04 -4.65
N ASP A 136 8.52 -14.18 -4.10
CA ASP A 136 8.56 -15.45 -4.80
C ASP A 136 7.28 -15.61 -5.64
N VAL A 137 7.46 -15.94 -6.92
CA VAL A 137 6.33 -16.05 -7.85
C VAL A 137 6.25 -17.46 -8.40
N GLN A 138 5.09 -18.09 -8.24
CA GLN A 138 4.80 -19.41 -8.76
C GLN A 138 3.56 -19.32 -9.67
N VAL A 139 3.66 -19.86 -10.86
CA VAL A 139 2.53 -19.98 -11.79
C VAL A 139 2.15 -21.45 -11.87
N ALA A 140 0.92 -21.79 -11.45
CA ALA A 140 0.40 -23.13 -11.59
C ALA A 140 0.11 -23.42 -13.07
N ALA A 141 0.58 -24.55 -13.59
CA ALA A 141 0.23 -25.00 -14.91
C ALA A 141 -1.28 -25.37 -14.99
N PRO A 142 -1.91 -25.33 -16.17
CA PRO A 142 -3.27 -25.85 -16.34
C PRO A 142 -3.36 -27.30 -15.83
N ALA A 143 -4.50 -27.68 -15.30
CA ALA A 143 -4.74 -28.86 -14.47
C ALA A 143 -4.27 -30.23 -15.02
N ASP A 144 -3.89 -30.32 -16.29
CA ASP A 144 -3.46 -31.58 -16.91
C ASP A 144 -2.01 -32.02 -16.60
N HIS A 145 -1.21 -31.19 -15.96
CA HIS A 145 0.23 -31.49 -15.80
C HIS A 145 0.79 -31.33 -14.38
N GLY A 146 0.05 -30.88 -13.39
CA GLY A 146 0.47 -30.88 -11.95
C GLY A 146 1.81 -30.22 -11.60
N GLU A 147 2.43 -29.52 -12.52
CA GLU A 147 3.75 -28.95 -12.37
C GLU A 147 3.67 -27.43 -12.24
N LEU A 148 4.31 -26.90 -11.19
CA LEU A 148 4.46 -25.48 -10.99
C LEU A 148 5.54 -24.93 -11.91
N ILE A 149 5.19 -23.98 -12.78
CA ILE A 149 6.16 -23.27 -13.62
C ILE A 149 6.65 -22.05 -12.84
N ARG A 150 7.94 -22.00 -12.53
CA ARG A 150 8.57 -20.81 -11.96
C ARG A 150 8.64 -19.72 -13.05
N ALA A 151 8.10 -18.55 -12.78
CA ALA A 151 8.44 -17.36 -13.53
C ALA A 151 9.89 -17.00 -13.16
N GLY A 152 10.81 -17.07 -14.13
CA GLY A 152 12.22 -16.77 -13.92
C GLY A 152 12.45 -15.40 -13.30
N THR A 153 13.47 -15.31 -12.47
CA THR A 153 14.03 -14.10 -11.83
C THR A 153 14.39 -13.01 -12.83
#